data_47c668604b9a2fea3e50677911e7bbc5
#
_entry.id   47c668604b9a2fea3e50677911e7bbc5
#
_cell.length_a   1.000
_cell.length_b   1.000
_cell.length_c   1.000
_cell.angle_alpha   90.00
_cell.angle_beta   90.00
_cell.angle_gamma   90.00
#
_symmetry.space_group_name_H-M   'P 1'
#
loop_
_entity.id
_entity.type
_entity.pdbx_description
1 polymer ?
#
loop_
_entity_poly.entity_id
_entity_poly.type
_entity_poly.pdbx_seq_one_letter_code
_entity_poly.pdbx_strand_id
1 'polypeptide(L)'
;AREHAGQTRLALTECAQLLEVDALQTPVAAAGLARTVRDLKKELSGGGQRTISAEDATIAGAGDQEATYAEIKEALRQTARTLNVALFETPARLRTLQAEIETLEKQRQQLVTSGDVSVEGLLEQAQQLADFQLVIAEIPGANPNLLRHLIDRLRKQAAPIAVLLAAPAGEDKVVLVAGLSRELTDRGAHAGKWVSAAAQVVGGGGGGKPDLAQAGG
;
A
#
# COMPACT_ATOMS: atom_id res chain seq x y z
N ALA A 1 1.95 39.63 18.63
CA ALA A 1 3.00 38.76 19.17
C ALA A 1 2.44 37.68 20.12
N ARG A 2 1.60 38.04 21.09
CA ARG A 2 1.02 37.08 22.07
C ARG A 2 0.10 36.06 21.45
N GLU A 3 -0.74 36.43 20.50
CA GLU A 3 -1.63 35.52 19.75
C GLU A 3 -0.86 34.48 18.95
N HIS A 4 0.19 34.88 18.27
CA HIS A 4 1.03 33.97 17.48
C HIS A 4 1.78 32.96 18.36
N ALA A 5 2.21 33.39 19.55
CA ALA A 5 2.83 32.50 20.53
C ALA A 5 1.85 31.44 21.08
N GLY A 6 0.59 31.83 21.31
CA GLY A 6 -0.47 30.92 21.71
C GLY A 6 -0.77 29.87 20.62
N GLN A 7 -0.91 30.30 19.38
CA GLN A 7 -1.14 29.39 18.24
C GLN A 7 0.01 28.39 18.04
N THR A 8 1.26 28.83 18.20
CA THR A 8 2.44 27.95 18.09
C THR A 8 2.44 26.87 19.16
N ARG A 9 2.12 27.24 20.43
CA ARG A 9 2.02 26.26 21.52
C ARG A 9 0.89 25.27 21.28
N LEU A 10 -0.29 25.73 20.90
CA LEU A 10 -1.44 24.87 20.61
C LEU A 10 -1.12 23.88 19.49
N ALA A 11 -0.53 24.34 18.39
CA ALA A 11 -0.19 23.47 17.26
C ALA A 11 0.82 22.39 17.67
N LEU A 12 1.86 22.73 18.45
CA LEU A 12 2.83 21.72 18.88
C LEU A 12 2.23 20.74 19.90
N THR A 13 1.41 21.22 20.84
CA THR A 13 0.70 20.37 21.80
C THR A 13 -0.21 19.38 21.08
N GLU A 14 -0.93 19.84 20.06
CA GLU A 14 -1.78 18.98 19.23
C GLU A 14 -0.95 17.94 18.46
N CYS A 15 0.20 18.32 17.91
CA CYS A 15 1.11 17.36 17.26
C CYS A 15 1.63 16.32 18.26
N ALA A 16 2.00 16.75 19.47
CA ALA A 16 2.49 15.87 20.53
C ALA A 16 1.42 14.87 20.98
N GLN A 17 0.18 15.33 21.14
CA GLN A 17 -0.96 14.47 21.45
C GLN A 17 -1.26 13.45 20.35
N LEU A 18 -1.24 13.87 19.08
CA LEU A 18 -1.47 12.97 17.93
C LEU A 18 -0.39 11.89 17.81
N LEU A 19 0.83 12.20 18.20
CA LEU A 19 1.97 11.27 18.12
C LEU A 19 2.22 10.53 19.43
N GLU A 20 1.50 10.85 20.51
CA GLU A 20 1.65 10.30 21.87
C GLU A 20 3.10 10.44 22.39
N VAL A 21 3.72 11.60 22.16
CA VAL A 21 5.10 11.92 22.56
C VAL A 21 5.18 13.28 23.23
N ASP A 22 6.32 13.56 23.88
CA ASP A 22 6.60 14.89 24.40
C ASP A 22 6.75 15.92 23.27
N ALA A 23 6.42 17.18 23.57
CA ALA A 23 6.41 18.26 22.59
C ALA A 23 7.73 18.41 21.83
N LEU A 24 8.87 18.22 22.49
CA LEU A 24 10.19 18.32 21.88
C LEU A 24 10.59 17.10 21.05
N GLN A 25 9.89 15.97 21.21
CA GLN A 25 10.11 14.74 20.44
C GLN A 25 9.27 14.67 19.14
N THR A 26 8.34 15.60 18.96
CA THR A 26 7.47 15.66 17.77
C THR A 26 8.21 15.59 16.43
N PRO A 27 9.38 16.25 16.23
CA PRO A 27 10.07 16.16 14.94
C PRO A 27 10.55 14.75 14.61
N VAL A 28 11.07 14.03 15.60
CA VAL A 28 11.57 12.65 15.43
C VAL A 28 10.41 11.69 15.19
N ALA A 29 9.35 11.81 15.98
CA ALA A 29 8.15 10.99 15.83
C ALA A 29 7.46 11.21 14.46
N ALA A 30 7.36 12.46 14.01
CA ALA A 30 6.82 12.79 12.70
C ALA A 30 7.67 12.22 11.54
N ALA A 31 8.99 12.22 11.68
CA ALA A 31 9.89 11.60 10.72
C ALA A 31 9.68 10.07 10.68
N GLY A 32 9.50 9.44 11.84
CA GLY A 32 9.16 8.02 11.95
C GLY A 32 7.86 7.69 11.23
N LEU A 33 6.79 8.45 11.51
CA LEU A 33 5.49 8.28 10.87
C LEU A 33 5.56 8.39 9.34
N ALA A 34 6.26 9.40 8.83
CA ALA A 34 6.45 9.60 7.39
C ALA A 34 7.29 8.47 6.75
N ARG A 35 8.24 7.89 7.50
CA ARG A 35 9.01 6.72 7.09
C ARG A 35 8.11 5.48 7.00
N THR A 36 7.29 5.23 8.02
CA THR A 36 6.33 4.10 8.05
C THR A 36 5.40 4.11 6.84
N VAL A 37 4.83 5.26 6.48
CA VAL A 37 3.98 5.39 5.27
C VAL A 37 4.76 5.01 4.02
N ARG A 38 6.00 5.47 3.90
CA ARG A 38 6.86 5.18 2.74
C ARG A 38 7.20 3.70 2.63
N ASP A 39 7.51 3.08 3.75
CA ASP A 39 7.88 1.66 3.83
C ASP A 39 6.68 0.76 3.52
N LEU A 40 5.50 1.06 4.07
CA LEU A 40 4.25 0.36 3.75
C LEU A 40 3.89 0.48 2.26
N LYS A 41 4.03 1.69 1.68
CA LYS A 41 3.82 1.87 0.23
C LYS A 41 4.80 1.04 -0.60
N LYS A 42 6.06 1.00 -0.20
CA LYS A 42 7.09 0.21 -0.88
C LYS A 42 6.82 -1.29 -0.76
N GLU A 43 6.42 -1.76 0.41
CA GLU A 43 6.03 -3.16 0.65
C GLU A 43 4.84 -3.55 -0.23
N LEU A 44 3.79 -2.71 -0.26
CA LEU A 44 2.58 -2.94 -1.06
C LEU A 44 2.81 -2.80 -2.58
N SER A 45 3.86 -2.10 -3.01
CA SER A 45 4.23 -1.97 -4.43
C SER A 45 5.16 -3.06 -4.95
N GLY A 46 5.50 -4.06 -4.12
CA GLY A 46 6.34 -5.19 -4.52
C GLY A 46 7.85 -4.91 -4.51
N GLY A 47 8.27 -3.83 -3.90
CA GLY A 47 9.66 -3.40 -3.82
C GLY A 47 10.32 -3.74 -2.48
N GLY A 48 10.75 -5.00 -2.30
CA GLY A 48 11.79 -5.32 -1.32
C GLY A 48 11.35 -5.83 0.03
N GLN A 49 12.03 -6.86 0.44
CA GLN A 49 12.04 -7.49 1.74
C GLN A 49 12.40 -6.47 2.84
N ARG A 50 11.63 -6.43 3.90
CA ARG A 50 11.83 -5.55 5.04
C ARG A 50 13.10 -5.92 5.77
N THR A 51 14.13 -5.10 5.71
CA THR A 51 15.11 -5.00 6.77
C THR A 51 14.52 -4.12 7.88
N ILE A 52 14.05 -4.74 8.94
CA ILE A 52 13.72 -4.05 10.18
C ILE A 52 15.07 -3.66 10.80
N SER A 53 15.54 -2.46 10.53
CA SER A 53 16.54 -1.82 11.38
C SER A 53 15.81 -1.36 12.63
N ALA A 54 15.92 -2.15 13.68
CA ALA A 54 15.51 -1.77 15.03
C ALA A 54 16.56 -0.82 15.62
N GLU A 55 16.93 0.22 14.90
CA GLU A 55 17.80 1.30 15.38
C GLU A 55 17.01 2.58 15.24
N ASP A 56 16.60 3.09 16.37
CA ASP A 56 16.25 4.44 16.80
C ASP A 56 14.96 4.52 17.63
N ALA A 57 14.85 3.66 18.61
CA ALA A 57 13.93 3.88 19.72
C ALA A 57 14.72 3.97 21.03
N THR A 58 15.75 4.80 21.08
CA THR A 58 16.30 5.26 22.34
C THR A 58 15.72 6.63 22.64
N ILE A 59 14.50 6.62 23.17
CA ILE A 59 13.90 7.82 23.75
C ILE A 59 14.57 8.01 25.10
N ALA A 60 15.60 8.86 25.14
CA ALA A 60 16.10 9.40 26.39
C ALA A 60 14.99 10.26 27.00
N GLY A 61 14.45 9.82 28.12
CA GLY A 61 13.50 10.60 28.90
C GLY A 61 14.16 11.94 29.29
N ALA A 62 13.67 13.02 28.71
CA ALA A 62 13.98 14.36 29.16
C ALA A 62 13.11 14.64 30.38
N GLY A 63 13.76 14.94 31.48
CA GLY A 63 13.09 15.27 32.73
C GLY A 63 12.17 16.50 32.63
N ASP A 64 11.32 16.65 33.62
CA ASP A 64 10.31 17.71 33.88
C ASP A 64 10.88 19.14 33.83
N GLN A 65 11.34 19.60 32.68
CA GLN A 65 11.62 21.02 32.46
C GLN A 65 10.59 21.56 31.46
N GLU A 66 9.84 22.59 31.91
CA GLU A 66 8.95 23.31 31.00
C GLU A 66 9.73 23.85 29.79
N ALA A 67 9.42 23.32 28.60
CA ALA A 67 10.06 23.75 27.38
C ALA A 67 9.87 25.24 27.13
N THR A 68 10.94 25.93 26.80
CA THR A 68 10.91 27.35 26.50
C THR A 68 10.14 27.62 25.19
N TYR A 69 9.60 28.81 25.00
CA TYR A 69 8.92 29.18 23.77
C TYR A 69 9.81 29.03 22.52
N ALA A 70 11.12 29.26 22.67
CA ALA A 70 12.09 29.11 21.57
C ALA A 70 12.21 27.65 21.15
N GLU A 71 12.29 26.72 22.07
CA GLU A 71 12.34 25.27 21.82
C GLU A 71 11.04 24.76 21.21
N ILE A 72 9.89 25.16 21.72
CA ILE A 72 8.57 24.85 21.18
C ILE A 72 8.45 25.30 19.71
N LYS A 73 8.86 26.52 19.42
CA LYS A 73 8.81 27.09 18.08
C LYS A 73 9.76 26.36 17.12
N GLU A 74 10.94 25.99 17.59
CA GLU A 74 11.91 25.27 16.78
C GLU A 74 11.45 23.83 16.51
N ALA A 75 10.93 23.13 17.51
CA ALA A 75 10.36 21.80 17.34
C ALA A 75 9.22 21.78 16.30
N LEU A 76 8.28 22.75 16.38
CA LEU A 76 7.21 22.86 15.39
C LEU A 76 7.74 23.15 13.99
N ARG A 77 8.77 24.00 13.86
CA ARG A 77 9.41 24.29 12.57
C ARG A 77 10.09 23.05 11.97
N GLN A 78 10.80 22.29 12.79
CA GLN A 78 11.44 21.06 12.34
C GLN A 78 10.41 20.03 11.90
N THR A 79 9.33 19.88 12.67
CA THR A 79 8.20 18.99 12.30
C THR A 79 7.60 19.42 10.96
N ALA A 80 7.31 20.71 10.77
CA ALA A 80 6.76 21.25 9.53
C ALA A 80 7.69 21.01 8.33
N ARG A 81 9.00 21.20 8.51
CA ARG A 81 10.01 20.90 7.46
C ARG A 81 10.06 19.42 7.11
N THR A 82 10.06 18.55 8.12
CA THR A 82 10.06 17.10 7.93
C THR A 82 8.84 16.62 7.14
N LEU A 83 7.68 17.20 7.40
CA LEU A 83 6.41 16.88 6.72
C LEU A 83 6.18 17.66 5.44
N ASN A 84 7.05 18.64 5.13
CA ASN A 84 6.97 19.54 3.98
C ASN A 84 5.62 20.28 3.89
N VAL A 85 5.21 20.90 4.98
CA VAL A 85 3.96 21.67 5.10
C VAL A 85 4.17 23.01 5.77
N ALA A 86 3.18 23.89 5.71
CA ALA A 86 3.20 25.13 6.48
C ALA A 86 3.08 24.86 7.99
N LEU A 87 3.63 25.79 8.80
CA LEU A 87 3.79 25.62 10.24
C LEU A 87 2.52 25.20 10.98
N PHE A 88 1.39 25.80 10.64
CA PHE A 88 0.10 25.53 11.29
C PHE A 88 -0.72 24.44 10.59
N GLU A 89 -0.25 23.89 9.48
CA GLU A 89 -0.85 22.74 8.80
C GLU A 89 -0.28 21.41 9.32
N THR A 90 0.72 21.45 10.17
CA THR A 90 1.42 20.28 10.72
C THR A 90 0.45 19.28 11.39
N PRO A 91 -0.50 19.68 12.27
CA PRO A 91 -1.43 18.72 12.88
C PRO A 91 -2.34 18.05 11.86
N ALA A 92 -2.85 18.81 10.89
CA ALA A 92 -3.71 18.27 9.83
C ALA A 92 -2.96 17.24 8.97
N ARG A 93 -1.69 17.50 8.66
CA ARG A 93 -0.83 16.58 7.91
C ARG A 93 -0.55 15.29 8.69
N LEU A 94 -0.31 15.38 9.99
CA LEU A 94 -0.13 14.20 10.86
C LEU A 94 -1.37 13.31 10.86
N ARG A 95 -2.57 13.89 11.02
CA ARG A 95 -3.82 13.11 10.92
C ARG A 95 -3.97 12.41 9.58
N THR A 96 -3.63 13.10 8.49
CA THR A 96 -3.67 12.51 7.14
C THR A 96 -2.71 11.31 7.03
N LEU A 97 -1.49 11.42 7.58
CA LEU A 97 -0.52 10.32 7.56
C LEU A 97 -0.97 9.14 8.41
N GLN A 98 -1.60 9.38 9.58
CA GLN A 98 -2.16 8.32 10.42
C GLN A 98 -3.29 7.56 9.70
N ALA A 99 -4.23 8.29 9.11
CA ALA A 99 -5.31 7.68 8.32
C ALA A 99 -4.77 6.90 7.10
N GLU A 100 -3.69 7.40 6.49
CA GLU A 100 -3.01 6.72 5.40
C GLU A 100 -2.35 5.42 5.86
N ILE A 101 -1.72 5.40 7.05
CA ILE A 101 -1.16 4.18 7.66
C ILE A 101 -2.27 3.14 7.90
N GLU A 102 -3.38 3.53 8.54
CA GLU A 102 -4.50 2.62 8.76
C GLU A 102 -5.01 1.99 7.45
N THR A 103 -5.10 2.80 6.40
CA THR A 103 -5.54 2.31 5.09
C THR A 103 -4.53 1.33 4.48
N LEU A 104 -3.24 1.64 4.56
CA LEU A 104 -2.17 0.79 4.04
C LEU A 104 -2.03 -0.50 4.86
N GLU A 105 -2.21 -0.43 6.19
CA GLU A 105 -2.20 -1.62 7.06
C GLU A 105 -3.40 -2.54 6.79
N LYS A 106 -4.59 -1.98 6.59
CA LYS A 106 -5.76 -2.76 6.15
C LYS A 106 -5.50 -3.44 4.82
N GLN A 107 -4.91 -2.74 3.86
CA GLN A 107 -4.52 -3.33 2.58
C GLN A 107 -3.48 -4.44 2.77
N ARG A 108 -2.48 -4.24 3.63
CA ARG A 108 -1.48 -5.26 3.97
C ARG A 108 -2.13 -6.47 4.64
N GLN A 109 -3.05 -6.26 5.59
CA GLN A 109 -3.75 -7.33 6.28
C GLN A 109 -4.66 -8.12 5.35
N GLN A 110 -5.31 -7.46 4.39
CA GLN A 110 -6.03 -8.13 3.31
C GLN A 110 -5.11 -8.99 2.45
N LEU A 111 -3.88 -8.52 2.17
CA LEU A 111 -2.86 -9.31 1.48
C LEU A 111 -2.43 -10.56 2.28
N VAL A 112 -2.35 -10.44 3.60
CA VAL A 112 -1.97 -11.55 4.50
C VAL A 112 -3.14 -12.52 4.71
N THR A 113 -4.37 -12.00 4.86
CA THR A 113 -5.58 -12.83 5.04
C THR A 113 -5.98 -13.55 3.76
N SER A 114 -5.64 -12.97 2.59
CA SER A 114 -5.69 -13.65 1.29
C SER A 114 -4.54 -14.66 1.12
N GLY A 115 -3.68 -14.81 2.11
CA GLY A 115 -2.59 -15.81 2.19
C GLY A 115 -3.09 -17.27 2.26
N ASP A 116 -4.40 -17.49 2.44
CA ASP A 116 -5.02 -18.80 2.19
C ASP A 116 -5.11 -19.15 0.68
N VAL A 117 -4.92 -18.14 -0.19
CA VAL A 117 -4.70 -18.37 -1.61
C VAL A 117 -3.19 -18.36 -1.86
N SER A 118 -2.55 -19.45 -1.49
CA SER A 118 -1.12 -19.63 -1.77
C SER A 118 -0.91 -19.78 -3.28
N VAL A 119 0.22 -19.26 -3.77
CA VAL A 119 0.60 -19.45 -5.19
C VAL A 119 0.69 -20.94 -5.51
N GLU A 120 1.13 -21.74 -4.54
CA GLU A 120 1.20 -23.19 -4.60
C GLU A 120 -0.21 -23.80 -4.78
N GLY A 121 -1.19 -23.38 -3.98
CA GLY A 121 -2.58 -23.87 -4.10
C GLY A 121 -3.25 -23.45 -5.42
N LEU A 122 -2.90 -22.28 -5.98
CA LEU A 122 -3.37 -21.88 -7.31
C LEU A 122 -2.70 -22.72 -8.42
N LEU A 123 -1.45 -23.08 -8.25
CA LEU A 123 -0.74 -23.95 -9.21
C LEU A 123 -1.25 -25.40 -9.14
N GLU A 124 -1.63 -25.91 -7.97
CA GLU A 124 -2.26 -27.22 -7.80
C GLU A 124 -3.62 -27.29 -8.53
N GLN A 125 -4.36 -26.18 -8.59
CA GLN A 125 -5.63 -26.07 -9.30
C GLN A 125 -5.44 -25.72 -10.79
N ALA A 126 -4.20 -25.51 -11.24
CA ALA A 126 -3.92 -25.17 -12.62
C ALA A 126 -4.33 -26.31 -13.57
N GLN A 127 -5.04 -25.98 -14.63
CA GLN A 127 -5.34 -26.92 -15.70
C GLN A 127 -4.12 -27.00 -16.63
N GLN A 128 -3.58 -28.21 -16.78
CA GLN A 128 -2.54 -28.44 -17.77
C GLN A 128 -3.17 -28.54 -19.17
N LEU A 129 -2.90 -27.58 -20.00
CA LEU A 129 -3.22 -27.61 -21.43
C LEU A 129 -1.97 -28.02 -22.20
N ALA A 130 -2.11 -28.51 -23.41
CA ALA A 130 -1.07 -29.18 -24.19
C ALA A 130 0.38 -28.71 -23.90
N ASP A 131 0.64 -27.43 -23.88
CA ASP A 131 1.96 -26.85 -23.76
C ASP A 131 2.05 -25.64 -22.79
N PHE A 132 0.98 -25.40 -22.01
CA PHE A 132 0.97 -24.35 -20.96
C PHE A 132 0.01 -24.69 -19.82
N GLN A 133 0.15 -23.99 -18.71
CA GLN A 133 -0.75 -24.06 -17.54
C GLN A 133 -1.77 -22.93 -17.59
N LEU A 134 -3.02 -23.23 -17.27
CA LEU A 134 -4.10 -22.25 -17.15
C LEU A 134 -4.59 -22.20 -15.71
N VAL A 135 -4.53 -21.01 -15.10
CA VAL A 135 -5.10 -20.73 -13.78
C VAL A 135 -6.27 -19.78 -13.95
N ILE A 136 -7.46 -20.19 -13.53
CA ILE A 136 -8.64 -19.32 -13.41
C ILE A 136 -9.16 -19.49 -11.98
N ALA A 137 -9.17 -18.41 -11.22
CA ALA A 137 -9.60 -18.45 -9.83
C ALA A 137 -10.31 -17.15 -9.41
N GLU A 138 -11.25 -17.32 -8.49
CA GLU A 138 -11.83 -16.20 -7.74
C GLU A 138 -11.07 -16.03 -6.43
N ILE A 139 -10.72 -14.78 -6.10
CA ILE A 139 -9.99 -14.40 -4.90
C ILE A 139 -10.87 -13.42 -4.10
N PRO A 140 -11.75 -13.89 -3.24
CA PRO A 140 -12.62 -13.03 -2.45
C PRO A 140 -11.81 -12.05 -1.59
N GLY A 141 -12.23 -10.78 -1.56
CA GLY A 141 -11.56 -9.74 -0.79
C GLY A 141 -10.25 -9.22 -1.38
N ALA A 142 -9.81 -9.74 -2.53
CA ALA A 142 -8.62 -9.23 -3.19
C ALA A 142 -8.88 -7.88 -3.87
N ASN A 143 -7.91 -7.00 -3.77
CA ASN A 143 -7.87 -5.77 -4.56
C ASN A 143 -7.09 -5.97 -5.88
N PRO A 144 -7.21 -5.06 -6.86
CA PRO A 144 -6.52 -5.19 -8.15
C PRO A 144 -5.00 -5.33 -8.04
N ASN A 145 -4.38 -4.72 -7.02
CA ASN A 145 -2.94 -4.78 -6.82
C ASN A 145 -2.50 -6.17 -6.32
N LEU A 146 -3.30 -6.78 -5.44
CA LEU A 146 -3.06 -8.14 -4.99
C LEU A 146 -3.16 -9.13 -6.14
N LEU A 147 -4.21 -9.01 -6.97
CA LEU A 147 -4.37 -9.89 -8.14
C LEU A 147 -3.18 -9.79 -9.09
N ARG A 148 -2.69 -8.59 -9.38
CA ARG A 148 -1.48 -8.38 -10.18
C ARG A 148 -0.25 -9.04 -9.54
N HIS A 149 -0.11 -8.90 -8.23
CA HIS A 149 1.02 -9.47 -7.49
C HIS A 149 1.04 -11.00 -7.51
N LEU A 150 -0.14 -11.63 -7.35
CA LEU A 150 -0.31 -13.08 -7.49
C LEU A 150 0.05 -13.55 -8.90
N ILE A 151 -0.42 -12.84 -9.92
CA ILE A 151 -0.10 -13.12 -11.33
C ILE A 151 1.41 -13.04 -11.58
N ASP A 152 2.08 -12.01 -11.07
CA ASP A 152 3.53 -11.85 -11.24
C ASP A 152 4.31 -12.98 -10.55
N ARG A 153 3.84 -13.46 -9.40
CA ARG A 153 4.43 -14.60 -8.70
C ARG A 153 4.18 -15.91 -9.44
N LEU A 154 2.97 -16.15 -9.91
CA LEU A 154 2.61 -17.33 -10.71
C LEU A 154 3.46 -17.43 -11.98
N ARG A 155 3.62 -16.31 -12.71
CA ARG A 155 4.46 -16.23 -13.92
C ARG A 155 5.95 -16.49 -13.66
N LYS A 156 6.43 -16.23 -12.43
CA LYS A 156 7.82 -16.52 -12.03
C LYS A 156 8.03 -17.96 -11.63
N GLN A 157 7.02 -18.61 -11.06
CA GLN A 157 7.13 -19.99 -10.57
C GLN A 157 6.79 -21.03 -11.66
N ALA A 158 5.90 -20.68 -12.56
CA ALA A 158 5.47 -21.57 -13.64
C ALA A 158 5.41 -20.82 -14.98
N ALA A 159 6.08 -21.34 -15.96
CA ALA A 159 6.03 -20.85 -17.35
C ALA A 159 6.17 -22.04 -18.29
N PRO A 160 5.42 -22.10 -19.41
CA PRO A 160 4.44 -21.09 -19.83
C PRO A 160 3.10 -21.18 -19.09
N ILE A 161 2.55 -20.03 -18.67
CA ILE A 161 1.32 -19.95 -17.88
C ILE A 161 0.40 -18.80 -18.34
N ALA A 162 -0.90 -19.06 -18.34
CA ALA A 162 -1.97 -18.08 -18.50
C ALA A 162 -2.78 -18.00 -17.20
N VAL A 163 -3.00 -16.81 -16.68
CA VAL A 163 -3.69 -16.58 -15.40
C VAL A 163 -4.81 -15.59 -15.59
N LEU A 164 -6.01 -15.92 -15.10
CA LEU A 164 -7.15 -15.02 -14.99
C LEU A 164 -7.66 -15.08 -13.54
N LEU A 165 -7.53 -13.99 -12.83
CA LEU A 165 -8.03 -13.86 -11.46
C LEU A 165 -9.19 -12.88 -11.42
N ALA A 166 -10.22 -13.23 -10.65
CA ALA A 166 -11.38 -12.41 -10.38
C ALA A 166 -11.48 -12.07 -8.89
N ALA A 167 -11.99 -10.89 -8.57
CA ALA A 167 -12.35 -10.52 -7.22
C ALA A 167 -13.64 -9.72 -7.19
N PRO A 168 -14.61 -10.08 -6.31
CA PRO A 168 -15.77 -9.24 -6.06
C PRO A 168 -15.34 -7.85 -5.55
N ALA A 169 -15.95 -6.80 -6.10
CA ALA A 169 -15.64 -5.41 -5.78
C ALA A 169 -16.87 -4.63 -5.28
N GLY A 170 -17.78 -5.31 -4.58
CA GLY A 170 -19.06 -4.82 -4.12
C GLY A 170 -20.18 -5.81 -4.42
N GLU A 171 -21.44 -5.39 -4.25
CA GLU A 171 -22.61 -6.28 -4.44
C GLU A 171 -22.78 -6.74 -5.88
N ASP A 172 -22.52 -5.84 -6.87
CA ASP A 172 -22.73 -6.11 -8.29
C ASP A 172 -21.51 -5.80 -9.15
N LYS A 173 -20.31 -5.78 -8.57
CA LYS A 173 -19.08 -5.44 -9.30
C LYS A 173 -18.02 -6.52 -9.14
N VAL A 174 -17.32 -6.79 -10.23
CA VAL A 174 -16.17 -7.69 -10.25
C VAL A 174 -14.97 -7.00 -10.90
N VAL A 175 -13.80 -7.25 -10.34
CA VAL A 175 -12.51 -6.89 -10.97
C VAL A 175 -11.89 -8.15 -11.52
N LEU A 176 -11.48 -8.09 -12.78
CA LEU A 176 -10.78 -9.14 -13.49
C LEU A 176 -9.37 -8.70 -13.82
N VAL A 177 -8.39 -9.54 -13.56
CA VAL A 177 -6.99 -9.30 -13.96
C VAL A 177 -6.49 -10.54 -14.70
N ALA A 178 -5.98 -10.34 -15.90
CA ALA A 178 -5.38 -11.40 -16.73
C ALA A 178 -3.89 -11.16 -16.90
N GLY A 179 -3.11 -12.22 -16.79
CA GLY A 179 -1.68 -12.20 -17.05
C GLY A 179 -1.22 -13.41 -17.85
N LEU A 180 -0.27 -13.18 -18.76
CA LEU A 180 0.33 -14.19 -19.62
C LEU A 180 1.84 -14.20 -19.42
N SER A 181 2.44 -15.37 -19.41
CA SER A 181 3.89 -15.50 -19.49
C SER A 181 4.43 -15.02 -20.83
N ARG A 182 5.72 -14.69 -20.88
CA ARG A 182 6.36 -14.16 -22.08
C ARG A 182 6.25 -15.10 -23.28
N GLU A 183 6.40 -16.38 -23.04
CA GLU A 183 6.33 -17.43 -24.06
C GLU A 183 4.97 -17.44 -24.77
N LEU A 184 3.88 -17.17 -24.05
CA LEU A 184 2.55 -17.09 -24.61
C LEU A 184 2.34 -15.78 -25.39
N THR A 185 2.87 -14.67 -24.89
CA THR A 185 2.79 -13.38 -25.60
C THR A 185 3.60 -13.40 -26.89
N ASP A 186 4.78 -14.04 -26.90
CA ASP A 186 5.61 -14.22 -28.09
C ASP A 186 4.92 -15.10 -29.16
N ARG A 187 3.99 -15.98 -28.75
CA ARG A 187 3.11 -16.77 -29.63
C ARG A 187 1.85 -16.02 -30.09
N GLY A 188 1.72 -14.74 -29.74
CA GLY A 188 0.60 -13.89 -30.17
C GLY A 188 -0.60 -13.88 -29.20
N ALA A 189 -0.52 -14.53 -28.04
CA ALA A 189 -1.54 -14.40 -27.02
C ALA A 189 -1.56 -12.97 -26.42
N HIS A 190 -2.75 -12.48 -26.03
CA HIS A 190 -2.91 -11.09 -25.60
C HIS A 190 -3.87 -11.00 -24.41
N ALA A 191 -3.34 -10.72 -23.22
CA ALA A 191 -4.11 -10.62 -21.98
C ALA A 191 -5.23 -9.56 -22.08
N GLY A 192 -4.98 -8.44 -22.76
CA GLY A 192 -6.00 -7.40 -22.95
C GLY A 192 -7.21 -7.85 -23.74
N LYS A 193 -7.01 -8.67 -24.78
CA LYS A 193 -8.12 -9.25 -25.54
C LYS A 193 -8.87 -10.30 -24.72
N TRP A 194 -8.14 -11.13 -23.99
CA TRP A 194 -8.70 -12.17 -23.15
C TRP A 194 -9.55 -11.60 -22.01
N VAL A 195 -8.99 -10.65 -21.23
CA VAL A 195 -9.74 -10.03 -20.12
C VAL A 195 -10.94 -9.23 -20.62
N SER A 196 -10.84 -8.59 -21.79
CA SER A 196 -11.96 -7.87 -22.40
C SER A 196 -13.12 -8.81 -22.77
N ALA A 197 -12.81 -9.98 -23.35
CA ALA A 197 -13.81 -10.99 -23.63
C ALA A 197 -14.47 -11.54 -22.35
N ALA A 198 -13.69 -11.79 -21.30
CA ALA A 198 -14.22 -12.20 -20.00
C ALA A 198 -15.11 -11.12 -19.36
N ALA A 199 -14.72 -9.85 -19.47
CA ALA A 199 -15.49 -8.74 -18.92
C ALA A 199 -16.85 -8.54 -19.60
N GLN A 200 -16.96 -8.83 -20.89
CA GLN A 200 -18.24 -8.76 -21.61
C GLN A 200 -19.28 -9.71 -21.03
N VAL A 201 -18.87 -10.86 -20.52
CA VAL A 201 -19.77 -11.84 -19.89
C VAL A 201 -20.41 -11.30 -18.62
N VAL A 202 -19.69 -10.44 -17.88
CA VAL A 202 -20.15 -9.80 -16.64
C VAL A 202 -20.67 -8.38 -16.87
N GLY A 203 -20.99 -8.03 -18.11
CA GLY A 203 -21.56 -6.71 -18.45
C GLY A 203 -20.59 -5.53 -18.33
N GLY A 204 -19.29 -5.81 -18.27
CA GLY A 204 -18.26 -4.83 -18.07
C GLY A 204 -17.34 -4.64 -19.27
N GLY A 205 -16.18 -4.03 -19.01
CA GLY A 205 -15.19 -3.75 -20.03
C GLY A 205 -13.82 -3.49 -19.44
N GLY A 206 -12.82 -3.53 -20.31
CA GLY A 206 -11.45 -3.28 -19.92
C GLY A 206 -10.47 -3.67 -21.00
N GLY A 207 -9.20 -3.75 -20.65
CA GLY A 207 -8.13 -4.07 -21.57
C GLY A 207 -6.78 -3.84 -20.93
N GLY A 208 -5.74 -3.82 -21.74
CA GLY A 208 -4.39 -3.58 -21.25
C GLY A 208 -3.33 -4.07 -22.21
N LYS A 209 -2.16 -4.34 -21.66
CA LYS A 209 -1.01 -4.83 -22.39
C LYS A 209 -1.16 -6.31 -22.77
N PRO A 210 -0.32 -6.80 -23.72
CA PRO A 210 -0.32 -8.22 -24.07
C PRO A 210 -0.02 -9.16 -22.90
N ASP A 211 0.82 -8.74 -21.98
CA ASP A 211 1.31 -9.54 -20.85
C ASP A 211 0.47 -9.40 -19.57
N LEU A 212 -0.17 -8.24 -19.36
CA LEU A 212 -0.97 -7.94 -18.17
C LEU A 212 -2.09 -6.96 -18.52
N ALA A 213 -3.32 -7.30 -18.13
CA ALA A 213 -4.49 -6.48 -18.39
C ALA A 213 -5.52 -6.59 -17.28
N GLN A 214 -6.39 -5.58 -17.18
CA GLN A 214 -7.43 -5.49 -16.18
C GLN A 214 -8.74 -5.06 -16.80
N ALA A 215 -9.84 -5.60 -16.26
CA ALA A 215 -11.19 -5.23 -16.62
C ALA A 215 -12.06 -5.19 -15.35
N GLY A 216 -13.28 -4.69 -15.50
CA GLY A 216 -14.30 -4.71 -14.45
C GLY A 216 -15.68 -4.79 -15.07
N GLY A 217 -16.63 -5.27 -14.30
CA GLY A 217 -18.04 -5.35 -14.63
C GLY A 217 -18.89 -5.16 -13.40
#